data_b7044aa1fab68b4b913d720eee26400c
#
_entry.id   b7044aa1fab68b4b913d720eee26400c
#
_cell.length_a   1.000
_cell.length_b   1.000
_cell.length_c   1.000
_cell.angle_alpha   90.00
_cell.angle_beta   90.00
_cell.angle_gamma   90.00
#
_symmetry.space_group_name_H-M   'P 1'
#
loop_
_entity.id
_entity.type
_entity.pdbx_description
1 polymer ?
#
loop_
_entity_poly.entity_id
_entity_poly.type
_entity_poly.pdbx_seq_one_letter_code
_entity_poly.pdbx_strand_id
1 'polypeptide(L)'
;MLCLADFKKTMFHHFLVHAAYQTSRWLPRDQRMKFQIVLFIFVVLCLTPQIYILTRPKSTRYCEKPLLNNLIAIIVFSFMATGLAVTLTLTDPVPKSIRAAYHTFGVLSFTQGLCTIILTHSAPQCANTTPELYLFSLVLSWTCVLSTVFFVIRGCLWMIHRMCPNWFRDASL
;
A
#
# COMPACT_ATOMS: atom_id res chain seq x y z
N MET A 1 -10.11 -21.98 10.74
CA MET A 1 -9.17 -20.99 11.28
C MET A 1 -8.17 -20.40 10.24
N LEU A 2 -7.89 -21.06 9.14
CA LEU A 2 -7.00 -20.58 8.06
C LEU A 2 -7.60 -19.45 7.21
N CYS A 3 -8.92 -19.28 7.19
CA CYS A 3 -9.61 -18.29 6.36
C CYS A 3 -9.47 -16.83 6.86
N LEU A 4 -9.21 -16.62 8.17
CA LEU A 4 -9.01 -15.28 8.75
C LEU A 4 -7.59 -14.73 8.50
N ALA A 5 -6.62 -15.60 8.23
CA ALA A 5 -5.24 -15.20 7.98
C ALA A 5 -5.05 -14.51 6.60
N ASP A 6 -5.88 -14.85 5.62
CA ASP A 6 -5.82 -14.23 4.28
C ASP A 6 -6.56 -12.88 4.19
N PHE A 7 -7.46 -12.59 5.13
CA PHE A 7 -8.24 -11.34 5.15
C PHE A 7 -7.44 -10.12 5.65
N LYS A 8 -6.26 -10.32 6.25
CA LYS A 8 -5.43 -9.26 6.87
C LYS A 8 -4.46 -8.53 5.92
N LYS A 9 -4.66 -8.58 4.60
CA LYS A 9 -3.64 -8.10 3.65
C LYS A 9 -4.07 -6.85 2.93
N THR A 10 -4.10 -5.70 3.62
CA THR A 10 -4.58 -4.55 2.88
C THR A 10 -4.02 -3.22 3.33
N MET A 11 -3.18 -2.62 2.46
CA MET A 11 -3.11 -1.15 2.33
C MET A 11 -2.22 -0.74 1.16
N PHE A 12 -2.28 0.53 0.77
CA PHE A 12 -1.70 1.08 -0.46
C PHE A 12 -0.29 0.55 -0.79
N HIS A 13 0.62 0.53 0.18
CA HIS A 13 1.98 0.00 -0.01
C HIS A 13 1.98 -1.49 -0.32
N HIS A 14 1.11 -2.25 0.35
CA HIS A 14 0.94 -3.67 0.08
C HIS A 14 0.27 -3.91 -1.28
N PHE A 15 -0.68 -3.05 -1.67
CA PHE A 15 -1.27 -3.07 -3.01
C PHE A 15 -0.20 -2.86 -4.08
N LEU A 16 0.70 -1.88 -3.93
CA LEU A 16 1.80 -1.65 -4.87
C LEU A 16 2.72 -2.88 -4.99
N VAL A 17 3.11 -3.47 -3.86
CA VAL A 17 3.93 -4.69 -3.84
C VAL A 17 3.20 -5.85 -4.51
N HIS A 18 1.91 -6.03 -4.21
CA HIS A 18 1.09 -7.08 -4.80
C HIS A 18 0.91 -6.89 -6.30
N ALA A 19 0.58 -5.68 -6.74
CA ALA A 19 0.44 -5.35 -8.16
C ALA A 19 1.75 -5.57 -8.92
N ALA A 20 2.88 -5.09 -8.38
CA ALA A 20 4.19 -5.30 -8.95
C ALA A 20 4.54 -6.79 -9.09
N TYR A 21 4.28 -7.59 -8.05
CA TYR A 21 4.51 -9.03 -8.06
C TYR A 21 3.65 -9.75 -9.09
N GLN A 22 2.34 -9.45 -9.16
CA GLN A 22 1.43 -10.07 -10.13
C GLN A 22 1.81 -9.69 -11.56
N THR A 23 2.07 -8.41 -11.82
CA THR A 23 2.46 -7.93 -13.14
C THR A 23 3.79 -8.56 -13.59
N SER A 24 4.77 -8.69 -12.70
CA SER A 24 6.06 -9.31 -13.03
C SER A 24 5.93 -10.79 -13.42
N ARG A 25 4.91 -11.49 -12.93
CA ARG A 25 4.67 -12.91 -13.30
C ARG A 25 4.06 -13.07 -14.69
N TRP A 26 3.33 -12.06 -15.17
CA TRP A 26 2.75 -12.08 -16.51
C TRP A 26 3.76 -11.66 -17.58
N LEU A 27 4.85 -10.96 -17.19
CA LEU A 27 5.87 -10.54 -18.13
C LEU A 27 6.91 -11.64 -18.39
N PRO A 28 7.40 -11.78 -19.64
CA PRO A 28 8.56 -12.60 -19.98
C PRO A 28 9.79 -12.14 -19.16
N ARG A 29 10.74 -13.07 -18.93
CA ARG A 29 11.94 -12.79 -18.10
C ARG A 29 12.75 -11.59 -18.61
N ASP A 30 12.87 -11.44 -19.91
CA ASP A 30 13.63 -10.36 -20.56
C ASP A 30 13.05 -8.95 -20.31
N GLN A 31 11.74 -8.87 -20.02
CA GLN A 31 11.05 -7.60 -19.78
C GLN A 31 10.99 -7.23 -18.29
N ARG A 32 11.37 -8.12 -17.38
CA ARG A 32 11.32 -7.86 -15.93
C ARG A 32 12.20 -6.69 -15.52
N MET A 33 13.37 -6.54 -16.14
CA MET A 33 14.26 -5.40 -15.87
C MET A 33 13.64 -4.07 -16.32
N LYS A 34 13.00 -4.05 -17.50
CA LYS A 34 12.28 -2.84 -17.97
C LYS A 34 11.14 -2.47 -17.02
N PHE A 35 10.40 -3.47 -16.55
CA PHE A 35 9.33 -3.28 -15.58
C PHE A 35 9.84 -2.70 -14.26
N GLN A 36 11.00 -3.14 -13.76
CA GLN A 36 11.61 -2.60 -12.54
C GLN A 36 12.00 -1.13 -12.69
N ILE A 37 12.52 -0.73 -13.86
CA ILE A 37 12.84 0.68 -14.14
C ILE A 37 11.56 1.52 -14.09
N VAL A 38 10.48 1.05 -14.70
CA VAL A 38 9.18 1.74 -14.67
C VAL A 38 8.64 1.83 -13.24
N LEU A 39 8.72 0.74 -12.48
CA LEU A 39 8.33 0.71 -11.08
C LEU A 39 9.15 1.70 -10.23
N PHE A 40 10.45 1.75 -10.44
CA PHE A 40 11.33 2.68 -9.74
C PHE A 40 10.99 4.13 -10.04
N ILE A 41 10.78 4.48 -11.33
CA ILE A 41 10.35 5.83 -11.74
C ILE A 41 9.03 6.19 -11.08
N PHE A 42 8.06 5.27 -11.08
CA PHE A 42 6.77 5.48 -10.44
C PHE A 42 6.90 5.75 -8.93
N VAL A 43 7.73 4.98 -8.23
CA VAL A 43 7.99 5.17 -6.79
C VAL A 43 8.64 6.53 -6.53
N VAL A 44 9.62 6.94 -7.33
CA VAL A 44 10.27 8.26 -7.21
C VAL A 44 9.24 9.38 -7.40
N LEU A 45 8.36 9.27 -8.39
CA LEU A 45 7.27 10.24 -8.61
C LEU A 45 6.31 10.31 -7.42
N CYS A 46 6.02 9.18 -6.77
CA CYS A 46 5.17 9.14 -5.58
C CYS A 46 5.87 9.70 -4.33
N LEU A 47 7.18 9.52 -4.20
CA LEU A 47 7.97 9.99 -3.05
C LEU A 47 8.29 11.49 -3.13
N THR A 48 8.47 12.04 -4.34
CA THR A 48 8.84 13.44 -4.53
C THR A 48 7.90 14.42 -3.81
N PRO A 49 6.56 14.36 -3.95
CA PRO A 49 5.66 15.25 -3.23
C PRO A 49 5.70 15.05 -1.71
N GLN A 50 5.94 13.83 -1.23
CA GLN A 50 6.06 13.53 0.20
C GLN A 50 7.29 14.23 0.79
N ILE A 51 8.43 14.11 0.13
CA ILE A 51 9.69 14.75 0.55
C ILE A 51 9.56 16.28 0.44
N TYR A 52 8.95 16.78 -0.64
CA TYR A 52 8.73 18.21 -0.82
C TYR A 52 7.92 18.82 0.33
N ILE A 53 6.83 18.18 0.76
CA ILE A 53 6.02 18.63 1.89
C ILE A 53 6.82 18.56 3.19
N LEU A 54 7.63 17.52 3.37
CA LEU A 54 8.47 17.37 4.56
C LEU A 54 9.48 18.52 4.72
N THR A 55 10.00 19.06 3.60
CA THR A 55 10.98 20.16 3.61
C THR A 55 10.36 21.54 3.80
N ARG A 56 9.05 21.67 3.74
CA ARG A 56 8.37 22.95 3.90
C ARG A 56 8.39 23.45 5.35
N PRO A 57 8.79 24.68 5.63
CA PRO A 57 8.88 25.21 6.99
C PRO A 57 7.52 25.31 7.70
N LYS A 58 6.43 25.41 6.94
CA LYS A 58 5.07 25.39 7.49
C LYS A 58 4.65 24.01 7.99
N SER A 59 5.20 22.94 7.45
CA SER A 59 4.87 21.56 7.84
C SER A 59 5.42 21.17 9.22
N THR A 60 6.44 21.88 9.71
CA THR A 60 7.03 21.66 11.04
C THR A 60 6.30 22.42 12.16
N ARG A 61 5.30 23.25 11.83
CA ARG A 61 4.51 23.95 12.85
C ARG A 61 3.71 22.95 13.66
N TYR A 62 3.57 23.25 14.94
CA TYR A 62 2.79 22.43 15.84
C TYR A 62 1.33 22.33 15.33
N CYS A 63 0.93 21.13 15.09
CA CYS A 63 -0.44 20.75 14.86
C CYS A 63 -0.81 19.80 16.00
N GLU A 64 -2.00 19.88 16.56
CA GLU A 64 -2.48 19.11 17.71
C GLU A 64 -2.18 17.59 17.60
N LYS A 65 -2.07 17.09 16.38
CA LYS A 65 -1.77 15.68 16.09
C LYS A 65 -0.44 15.51 15.35
N PRO A 66 0.27 14.39 15.53
CA PRO A 66 1.59 14.15 14.95
C PRO A 66 1.53 13.75 13.47
N LEU A 67 0.90 14.58 12.61
CA LEU A 67 0.77 14.31 11.17
C LEU A 67 2.13 14.26 10.46
N LEU A 68 3.10 15.06 10.92
CA LEU A 68 4.46 15.04 10.36
C LEU A 68 5.15 13.70 10.62
N ASN A 69 5.05 13.18 11.84
CA ASN A 69 5.62 11.87 12.16
C ASN A 69 4.95 10.74 11.37
N ASN A 70 3.64 10.85 11.16
CA ASN A 70 2.91 9.91 10.32
C ASN A 70 3.39 9.97 8.87
N LEU A 71 3.66 11.16 8.32
CA LEU A 71 4.22 11.30 6.96
C LEU A 71 5.60 10.66 6.86
N ILE A 72 6.47 10.86 7.85
CA ILE A 72 7.80 10.23 7.90
C ILE A 72 7.65 8.70 7.90
N ALA A 73 6.75 8.16 8.72
CA ALA A 73 6.47 6.73 8.74
C ALA A 73 6.01 6.21 7.36
N ILE A 74 5.12 6.93 6.67
CA ILE A 74 4.67 6.56 5.32
C ILE A 74 5.83 6.54 4.32
N ILE A 75 6.75 7.50 4.38
CA ILE A 75 7.95 7.52 3.53
C ILE A 75 8.81 6.27 3.78
N VAL A 76 9.06 5.92 5.04
CA VAL A 76 9.80 4.69 5.39
C VAL A 76 9.09 3.44 4.85
N PHE A 77 7.78 3.35 5.01
CA PHE A 77 6.99 2.25 4.45
C PHE A 77 7.07 2.19 2.92
N SER A 78 7.13 3.34 2.23
CA SER A 78 7.31 3.40 0.78
C SER A 78 8.65 2.81 0.33
N PHE A 79 9.74 3.10 1.05
CA PHE A 79 11.05 2.50 0.78
C PHE A 79 11.03 0.99 1.04
N MET A 80 10.46 0.54 2.15
CA MET A 80 10.32 -0.88 2.46
C MET A 80 9.49 -1.63 1.41
N ALA A 81 8.38 -1.01 0.95
CA ALA A 81 7.53 -1.55 -0.12
C ALA A 81 8.32 -1.73 -1.42
N THR A 82 9.11 -0.72 -1.79
CA THR A 82 9.94 -0.75 -3.00
C THR A 82 10.97 -1.87 -2.93
N GLY A 83 11.72 -1.96 -1.83
CA GLY A 83 12.70 -3.02 -1.61
C GLY A 83 12.07 -4.40 -1.68
N LEU A 84 10.92 -4.58 -1.06
CA LEU A 84 10.19 -5.85 -1.07
C LEU A 84 9.65 -6.19 -2.47
N ALA A 85 9.12 -5.21 -3.21
CA ALA A 85 8.64 -5.38 -4.58
C ALA A 85 9.79 -5.82 -5.51
N VAL A 86 10.94 -5.15 -5.45
CA VAL A 86 12.14 -5.51 -6.23
C VAL A 86 12.59 -6.92 -5.89
N THR A 87 12.69 -7.27 -4.61
CA THR A 87 13.12 -8.59 -4.16
C THR A 87 12.16 -9.69 -4.65
N LEU A 88 10.85 -9.48 -4.55
CA LEU A 88 9.83 -10.42 -5.02
C LEU A 88 9.84 -10.60 -6.55
N THR A 89 10.20 -9.56 -7.31
CA THR A 89 10.26 -9.62 -8.77
C THR A 89 11.52 -10.27 -9.29
N LEU A 90 12.63 -10.19 -8.54
CA LEU A 90 13.93 -10.77 -8.92
C LEU A 90 14.06 -12.24 -8.52
N THR A 91 13.45 -12.65 -7.42
CA THR A 91 13.58 -14.01 -6.88
C THR A 91 12.53 -14.96 -7.47
N ASP A 92 13.01 -15.96 -8.22
CA ASP A 92 12.17 -17.03 -8.75
C ASP A 92 12.92 -18.37 -8.64
N PRO A 93 12.51 -19.31 -7.77
CA PRO A 93 11.34 -19.30 -6.88
C PRO A 93 11.50 -18.40 -5.64
N VAL A 94 10.39 -17.84 -5.16
CA VAL A 94 10.38 -16.96 -3.98
C VAL A 94 10.62 -17.77 -2.71
N PRO A 95 11.69 -17.50 -1.92
CA PRO A 95 11.97 -18.18 -0.65
C PRO A 95 10.85 -17.99 0.38
N LYS A 96 10.70 -18.96 1.28
CA LYS A 96 9.68 -18.91 2.34
C LYS A 96 9.84 -17.68 3.25
N SER A 97 11.08 -17.25 3.53
CA SER A 97 11.39 -16.08 4.33
C SER A 97 10.89 -14.78 3.71
N ILE A 98 11.09 -14.59 2.41
CA ILE A 98 10.62 -13.40 1.68
C ILE A 98 9.08 -13.39 1.63
N ARG A 99 8.45 -14.55 1.48
CA ARG A 99 6.99 -14.68 1.53
C ARG A 99 6.45 -14.33 2.92
N ALA A 100 7.11 -14.78 3.98
CA ALA A 100 6.76 -14.40 5.35
C ALA A 100 6.91 -12.88 5.57
N ALA A 101 8.02 -12.28 5.13
CA ALA A 101 8.24 -10.84 5.18
C ALA A 101 7.16 -10.05 4.44
N TYR A 102 6.74 -10.52 3.27
CA TYR A 102 5.62 -9.92 2.51
C TYR A 102 4.30 -9.94 3.30
N HIS A 103 3.99 -11.03 3.99
CA HIS A 103 2.78 -11.10 4.82
C HIS A 103 2.86 -10.20 6.05
N THR A 104 4.01 -10.18 6.74
CA THR A 104 4.25 -9.30 7.88
C THR A 104 4.16 -7.84 7.47
N PHE A 105 4.77 -7.48 6.35
CA PHE A 105 4.68 -6.13 5.77
C PHE A 105 3.22 -5.73 5.49
N GLY A 106 2.41 -6.65 4.99
CA GLY A 106 0.98 -6.41 4.77
C GLY A 106 0.23 -6.01 6.04
N VAL A 107 0.50 -6.71 7.16
CA VAL A 107 -0.12 -6.39 8.47
C VAL A 107 0.35 -5.03 8.98
N LEU A 108 1.66 -4.75 8.93
CA LEU A 108 2.22 -3.48 9.38
C LEU A 108 1.71 -2.30 8.54
N SER A 109 1.64 -2.48 7.22
CA SER A 109 1.11 -1.47 6.29
C SER A 109 -0.37 -1.19 6.56
N PHE A 110 -1.16 -2.21 6.92
CA PHE A 110 -2.56 -2.05 7.32
C PHE A 110 -2.68 -1.20 8.60
N THR A 111 -1.90 -1.52 9.62
CA THR A 111 -1.92 -0.77 10.88
C THR A 111 -1.53 0.69 10.65
N GLN A 112 -0.46 0.93 9.88
CA GLN A 112 -0.01 2.28 9.53
C GLN A 112 -1.11 3.09 8.80
N GLY A 113 -1.82 2.48 7.91
CA GLY A 113 -2.88 3.18 7.20
C GLY A 113 -4.10 3.47 8.06
N LEU A 114 -4.49 2.58 8.98
CA LEU A 114 -5.53 2.89 9.97
C LEU A 114 -5.10 4.09 10.84
N CYS A 115 -3.84 4.12 11.26
CA CYS A 115 -3.29 5.28 11.98
C CYS A 115 -3.39 6.56 11.15
N THR A 116 -3.08 6.50 9.86
CA THR A 116 -3.19 7.66 8.93
C THR A 116 -4.62 8.16 8.85
N ILE A 117 -5.60 7.27 8.68
CA ILE A 117 -7.02 7.61 8.60
C ILE A 117 -7.46 8.28 9.92
N ILE A 118 -7.19 7.63 11.05
CA ILE A 118 -7.61 8.13 12.37
C ILE A 118 -6.96 9.49 12.66
N LEU A 119 -5.64 9.63 12.46
CA LEU A 119 -4.93 10.87 12.72
C LEU A 119 -5.44 12.02 11.84
N THR A 120 -5.65 11.77 10.55
CA THR A 120 -6.10 12.80 9.60
C THR A 120 -7.52 13.27 9.95
N HIS A 121 -8.44 12.34 10.22
CA HIS A 121 -9.83 12.69 10.52
C HIS A 121 -10.02 13.26 11.93
N SER A 122 -9.13 12.98 12.89
CA SER A 122 -9.17 13.55 14.23
C SER A 122 -8.47 14.89 14.37
N ALA A 123 -7.93 15.46 13.29
CA ALA A 123 -7.16 16.69 13.31
C ALA A 123 -7.65 17.78 12.32
N PRO A 124 -8.95 18.17 12.33
CA PRO A 124 -9.47 19.16 11.40
C PRO A 124 -8.84 20.54 11.56
N GLN A 125 -8.36 20.88 12.77
CA GLN A 125 -7.71 22.17 13.03
C GLN A 125 -6.35 22.32 12.29
N CYS A 126 -5.72 21.20 11.93
CA CYS A 126 -4.49 21.21 11.15
C CYS A 126 -4.69 21.77 9.73
N ALA A 127 -5.91 21.81 9.23
CA ALA A 127 -6.23 22.44 7.95
C ALA A 127 -5.87 23.94 7.94
N ASN A 128 -5.97 24.62 9.08
CA ASN A 128 -5.66 26.03 9.21
C ASN A 128 -4.17 26.30 9.51
N THR A 129 -3.52 25.44 10.29
CA THR A 129 -2.13 25.61 10.72
C THR A 129 -1.11 25.07 9.71
N THR A 130 -1.40 23.92 9.11
CA THR A 130 -0.55 23.20 8.16
C THR A 130 -1.36 22.68 6.96
N PRO A 131 -1.93 23.55 6.11
CA PRO A 131 -2.89 23.15 5.08
C PRO A 131 -2.31 22.16 4.06
N GLU A 132 -1.06 22.36 3.65
CA GLU A 132 -0.39 21.48 2.67
C GLU A 132 -0.22 20.05 3.23
N LEU A 133 0.24 19.93 4.48
CA LEU A 133 0.42 18.65 5.16
C LEU A 133 -0.93 17.96 5.39
N TYR A 134 -1.94 18.70 5.83
CA TYR A 134 -3.28 18.18 6.05
C TYR A 134 -3.93 17.66 4.77
N LEU A 135 -3.91 18.47 3.70
CA LEU A 135 -4.46 18.08 2.40
C LEU A 135 -3.79 16.82 1.86
N PHE A 136 -2.46 16.75 1.98
CA PHE A 136 -1.73 15.58 1.53
C PHE A 136 -2.03 14.34 2.38
N SER A 137 -2.14 14.48 3.68
CA SER A 137 -2.56 13.40 4.60
C SER A 137 -3.98 12.91 4.27
N LEU A 138 -4.86 13.82 3.86
CA LEU A 138 -6.21 13.48 3.44
C LEU A 138 -6.21 12.67 2.13
N VAL A 139 -5.41 13.04 1.15
CA VAL A 139 -5.22 12.26 -0.09
C VAL A 139 -4.67 10.86 0.23
N LEU A 140 -3.67 10.77 1.10
CA LEU A 140 -3.12 9.48 1.54
C LEU A 140 -4.17 8.65 2.29
N SER A 141 -4.98 9.26 3.13
CA SER A 141 -6.09 8.58 3.82
C SER A 141 -7.08 7.99 2.82
N TRP A 142 -7.50 8.74 1.81
CA TRP A 142 -8.39 8.25 0.77
C TRP A 142 -7.77 7.11 -0.05
N THR A 143 -6.50 7.21 -0.41
CA THR A 143 -5.81 6.11 -1.11
C THR A 143 -5.74 4.84 -0.27
N CYS A 144 -5.57 4.98 1.05
CA CYS A 144 -5.64 3.85 1.98
C CYS A 144 -7.03 3.22 2.02
N VAL A 145 -8.09 4.02 2.09
CA VAL A 145 -9.49 3.53 2.08
C VAL A 145 -9.78 2.76 0.79
N LEU A 146 -9.46 3.35 -0.37
CA LEU A 146 -9.68 2.72 -1.68
C LEU A 146 -8.93 1.40 -1.82
N SER A 147 -7.69 1.36 -1.38
CA SER A 147 -6.87 0.16 -1.36
C SER A 147 -7.47 -0.93 -0.46
N THR A 148 -7.98 -0.55 0.71
CA THR A 148 -8.64 -1.47 1.64
C THR A 148 -9.91 -2.06 1.00
N VAL A 149 -10.76 -1.22 0.42
CA VAL A 149 -11.98 -1.63 -0.27
C VAL A 149 -11.66 -2.63 -1.39
N PHE A 150 -10.65 -2.34 -2.22
CA PHE A 150 -10.21 -3.25 -3.28
C PHE A 150 -9.90 -4.65 -2.76
N PHE A 151 -9.15 -4.75 -1.67
CA PHE A 151 -8.78 -6.06 -1.14
C PHE A 151 -9.95 -6.75 -0.42
N VAL A 152 -10.82 -6.01 0.24
CA VAL A 152 -12.06 -6.58 0.81
C VAL A 152 -12.88 -7.22 -0.31
N ILE A 153 -13.09 -6.51 -1.42
CA ILE A 153 -13.82 -7.05 -2.58
C ILE A 153 -13.12 -8.30 -3.13
N ARG A 154 -11.80 -8.25 -3.31
CA ARG A 154 -11.02 -9.40 -3.77
C ARG A 154 -11.13 -10.60 -2.83
N GLY A 155 -11.08 -10.36 -1.54
CA GLY A 155 -11.26 -11.39 -0.51
C GLY A 155 -12.65 -12.00 -0.51
N CYS A 156 -13.68 -11.18 -0.64
CA CYS A 156 -15.07 -11.63 -0.75
C CYS A 156 -15.28 -12.48 -2.02
N LEU A 157 -14.79 -12.01 -3.17
CA LEU A 157 -14.88 -12.76 -4.44
C LEU A 157 -14.17 -14.11 -4.35
N TRP A 158 -12.99 -14.16 -3.71
CA TRP A 158 -12.26 -15.39 -3.50
C TRP A 158 -13.03 -16.37 -2.59
N MET A 159 -13.65 -15.87 -1.49
CA MET A 159 -14.49 -16.68 -0.61
C MET A 159 -15.71 -17.23 -1.34
N ILE A 160 -16.40 -16.39 -2.12
CA ILE A 160 -17.58 -16.80 -2.91
C ILE A 160 -17.18 -17.90 -3.90
N HIS A 161 -16.08 -17.71 -4.62
CA HIS A 161 -15.57 -18.71 -5.58
C HIS A 161 -15.22 -20.04 -4.91
N ARG A 162 -14.72 -19.99 -3.65
CA ARG A 162 -14.36 -21.19 -2.91
C ARG A 162 -15.58 -21.90 -2.31
N MET A 163 -16.61 -21.16 -1.89
CA MET A 163 -17.82 -21.73 -1.29
C MET A 163 -18.85 -22.18 -2.32
N CYS A 164 -18.93 -21.49 -3.47
CA CYS A 164 -19.89 -21.75 -4.53
C CYS A 164 -19.18 -21.96 -5.89
N PRO A 165 -18.42 -23.06 -6.07
CA PRO A 165 -17.66 -23.29 -7.30
C PRO A 165 -18.54 -23.45 -8.55
N ASN A 166 -19.82 -23.82 -8.39
CA ASN A 166 -20.75 -24.03 -9.49
C ASN A 166 -21.35 -22.73 -10.04
N TRP A 167 -21.44 -21.67 -9.26
CA TRP A 167 -22.06 -20.42 -9.69
C TRP A 167 -21.32 -19.77 -10.88
N PHE A 168 -20.00 -19.81 -10.92
CA PHE A 168 -19.22 -19.24 -12.02
C PHE A 168 -19.19 -20.15 -13.27
N ARG A 169 -19.51 -21.45 -13.14
CA ARG A 169 -19.54 -22.36 -14.27
C ARG A 169 -20.81 -22.19 -15.12
N ASP A 170 -21.93 -21.82 -14.50
CA ASP A 170 -23.20 -21.59 -15.17
C ASP A 170 -23.30 -20.20 -15.83
N ALA A 171 -22.45 -19.22 -15.42
CA ALA A 171 -22.39 -17.88 -16.01
C ALA A 171 -21.48 -17.79 -17.26
N SER A 172 -20.79 -18.88 -17.62
CA SER A 172 -19.90 -18.95 -18.79
C SER A 172 -20.52 -19.72 -19.99
N LEU A 173 -21.80 -20.03 -19.92
CA LEU A 173 -22.64 -20.53 -21.02
C LEU A 173 -23.54 -19.41 -21.53
#